data_ab95ca0bd8ec2c6048812d04556e9355
#
_entry.id   ab95ca0bd8ec2c6048812d04556e9355
#
_cell.length_a   1.000
_cell.length_b   1.000
_cell.length_c   1.000
_cell.angle_alpha   90.00
_cell.angle_beta   90.00
_cell.angle_gamma   90.00
#
_symmetry.space_group_name_H-M   'P 1'
#
loop_
_entity.id
_entity.type
_entity.pdbx_description
1 polymer ?
#
loop_
_entity_poly.entity_id
_entity_poly.type
_entity_poly.pdbx_seq_one_letter_code
_entity_poly.pdbx_strand_id
1 'polypeptide(L)'
;MVYNSKKEFVLTVLTLLCEVNSMNKINEKMYSLGAKSSIIREIFEYGKKRKREIGDENVFDFSLGNPSVPAPSIVNEALTELLTDIDPVKLHGYTSAPGDLSVRSAIAEYLNENYNVGASAANIYMTVGAAASLTATLNAVLNEGDEVIVIAPFFPEYRVFVEKAGGSLKIVQSDRSSFQIDIEALGSAINEKTKAVIINSPNNPSGAVLTLDTIKKLASLLGEKEKKYGHAIYIISDEPYRELVYGDTEVPYIANEYDNTIVCYSFSKSLSLPGERIGYIFVSPKIEESQKVFLAICGAARALGFVCAPAMFQYIIPRCLGKTADISVYKTNRDLLYSALTEYGFEAVHPDGAFYLFVKALEADANAFCERAKKYELLLVPSDSFGMDGYVRISYCVTTEQIKRSLPAFKALANEYKGV
;
A
#
# COMPACT_ATOMS: atom_id res chain seq x y z
N MET A 1 53.29 27.66 -30.31
CA MET A 1 52.33 26.53 -30.28
C MET A 1 52.41 25.64 -29.05
N VAL A 2 53.54 25.50 -28.35
CA VAL A 2 53.69 24.59 -27.19
C VAL A 2 53.06 25.14 -25.88
N TYR A 3 52.82 26.44 -25.80
CA TYR A 3 52.30 27.07 -24.55
C TYR A 3 50.78 26.93 -24.38
N ASN A 4 50.00 26.82 -25.45
CA ASN A 4 48.53 26.63 -25.41
C ASN A 4 48.16 25.18 -25.06
N SER A 5 48.93 24.17 -25.50
CA SER A 5 48.62 22.76 -25.20
C SER A 5 48.78 22.42 -23.71
N LYS A 6 49.75 23.07 -23.04
CA LYS A 6 49.92 22.86 -21.56
C LYS A 6 48.77 23.52 -20.75
N LYS A 7 48.23 24.62 -21.19
CA LYS A 7 47.08 25.23 -20.51
C LYS A 7 45.78 24.46 -20.68
N GLU A 8 45.54 23.92 -21.89
CA GLU A 8 44.37 23.03 -22.12
C GLU A 8 44.53 21.72 -21.38
N PHE A 9 45.71 21.12 -21.34
CA PHE A 9 45.95 19.89 -20.56
C PHE A 9 45.75 20.09 -19.06
N VAL A 10 46.22 21.23 -18.50
CA VAL A 10 46.01 21.57 -17.08
C VAL A 10 44.55 21.90 -16.79
N LEU A 11 43.82 22.54 -17.70
CA LEU A 11 42.39 22.77 -17.55
C LEU A 11 41.62 21.47 -17.61
N THR A 12 41.92 20.59 -18.53
CA THR A 12 41.29 19.25 -18.65
C THR A 12 41.58 18.37 -17.44
N VAL A 13 42.80 18.38 -16.91
CA VAL A 13 43.17 17.68 -15.69
C VAL A 13 42.50 18.28 -14.46
N LEU A 14 42.37 19.62 -14.38
CA LEU A 14 41.62 20.29 -13.28
C LEU A 14 40.12 20.04 -13.38
N THR A 15 39.55 19.98 -14.58
CA THR A 15 38.16 19.62 -14.79
C THR A 15 37.92 18.14 -14.40
N LEU A 16 38.78 17.21 -14.83
CA LEU A 16 38.75 15.82 -14.41
C LEU A 16 38.99 15.64 -12.91
N LEU A 17 39.90 16.43 -12.30
CA LEU A 17 40.08 16.43 -10.83
C LEU A 17 38.93 17.08 -10.08
N CYS A 18 38.24 18.08 -10.65
CA CYS A 18 36.97 18.58 -10.11
C CYS A 18 35.84 17.57 -10.23
N GLU A 19 35.74 16.84 -11.34
CA GLU A 19 34.78 15.74 -11.53
C GLU A 19 35.08 14.54 -10.62
N VAL A 20 36.37 14.21 -10.39
CA VAL A 20 36.79 13.17 -9.44
C VAL A 20 36.64 13.63 -7.98
N ASN A 21 36.68 14.93 -7.68
CA ASN A 21 36.44 15.46 -6.33
C ASN A 21 34.95 15.65 -5.98
N SER A 22 34.03 15.44 -6.91
CA SER A 22 32.62 15.20 -6.61
C SER A 22 32.35 13.72 -6.38
N MET A 23 33.25 12.99 -5.71
CA MET A 23 32.85 11.71 -5.12
C MET A 23 31.71 11.98 -4.17
N ASN A 24 30.49 11.66 -4.61
CA ASN A 24 29.30 11.72 -3.77
C ASN A 24 29.61 11.01 -2.45
N LYS A 25 29.69 11.77 -1.36
CA LYS A 25 30.01 11.25 -0.03
C LYS A 25 28.91 10.37 0.53
N ILE A 26 27.76 10.35 -0.16
CA ILE A 26 26.54 9.63 0.24
C ILE A 26 25.87 9.01 -0.99
N ASN A 27 24.92 8.12 -0.77
CA ASN A 27 24.06 7.61 -1.83
C ASN A 27 23.01 8.67 -2.21
N GLU A 28 23.19 9.34 -3.35
CA GLU A 28 22.33 10.43 -3.83
C GLU A 28 20.86 10.00 -4.02
N LYS A 29 20.62 8.74 -4.46
CA LYS A 29 19.25 8.21 -4.58
C LYS A 29 18.58 8.16 -3.21
N MET A 30 19.29 7.69 -2.18
CA MET A 30 18.75 7.64 -0.82
C MET A 30 18.59 9.05 -0.22
N TYR A 31 19.54 9.95 -0.49
CA TYR A 31 19.39 11.35 -0.11
C TYR A 31 18.15 11.98 -0.73
N SER A 32 17.95 11.80 -2.03
CA SER A 32 16.77 12.32 -2.73
C SER A 32 15.45 11.78 -2.16
N LEU A 33 15.39 10.48 -1.84
CA LEU A 33 14.22 9.86 -1.21
C LEU A 33 13.96 10.40 0.21
N GLY A 34 15.03 10.72 0.95
CA GLY A 34 14.91 11.29 2.30
C GLY A 34 14.62 12.78 2.32
N ALA A 35 15.19 13.53 1.37
CA ALA A 35 15.03 14.99 1.26
C ALA A 35 13.67 15.39 0.67
N LYS A 36 13.10 14.58 -0.23
CA LYS A 36 11.76 14.81 -0.79
C LYS A 36 10.74 14.02 0.04
N SER A 37 9.97 14.74 0.85
CA SER A 37 8.79 14.16 1.48
C SER A 37 7.77 13.73 0.42
N SER A 38 7.03 12.65 0.68
CA SER A 38 5.85 12.37 -0.14
C SER A 38 4.80 13.46 0.05
N ILE A 39 4.03 13.77 -0.98
CA ILE A 39 2.96 14.79 -0.91
C ILE A 39 1.99 14.52 0.26
N ILE A 40 1.71 13.24 0.56
CA ILE A 40 0.88 12.85 1.70
C ILE A 40 1.50 13.34 3.02
N ARG A 41 2.81 13.17 3.19
CA ARG A 41 3.51 13.60 4.42
C ARG A 41 3.61 15.13 4.49
N GLU A 42 3.84 15.80 3.38
CA GLU A 42 3.88 17.28 3.33
C GLU A 42 2.53 17.88 3.77
N ILE A 43 1.42 17.36 3.24
CA ILE A 43 0.07 17.81 3.62
C ILE A 43 -0.20 17.51 5.09
N PHE A 44 0.20 16.34 5.59
CA PHE A 44 0.03 15.97 6.98
C PHE A 44 0.82 16.89 7.94
N GLU A 45 2.08 17.20 7.63
CA GLU A 45 2.88 18.13 8.45
C GLU A 45 2.33 19.57 8.37
N TYR A 46 1.84 20.00 7.20
CA TYR A 46 1.11 21.26 7.06
C TYR A 46 -0.13 21.27 7.96
N GLY A 47 -0.92 20.19 7.95
CA GLY A 47 -2.10 20.03 8.79
C GLY A 47 -1.78 20.13 10.28
N LYS A 48 -0.73 19.48 10.76
CA LYS A 48 -0.26 19.61 12.14
C LYS A 48 0.07 21.04 12.53
N LYS A 49 0.76 21.77 11.64
CA LYS A 49 1.08 23.18 11.87
C LYS A 49 -0.21 24.01 11.94
N ARG A 50 -1.10 23.82 10.95
CA ARG A 50 -2.34 24.59 10.86
C ARG A 50 -3.27 24.37 12.06
N LYS A 51 -3.38 23.12 12.53
CA LYS A 51 -4.13 22.77 13.76
C LYS A 51 -3.64 23.52 15.01
N ARG A 52 -2.31 23.72 15.14
CA ARG A 52 -1.74 24.52 16.25
C ARG A 52 -2.09 26.02 16.15
N GLU A 53 -2.32 26.53 14.94
CA GLU A 53 -2.61 27.94 14.70
C GLU A 53 -4.07 28.29 14.94
N ILE A 54 -5.00 27.39 14.52
CA ILE A 54 -6.44 27.72 14.51
C ILE A 54 -7.32 26.73 15.30
N GLY A 55 -6.72 25.71 15.93
CA GLY A 55 -7.43 24.64 16.64
C GLY A 55 -7.68 23.41 15.79
N ASP A 56 -7.57 22.23 16.40
CA ASP A 56 -7.74 20.93 15.72
C ASP A 56 -9.10 20.79 15.04
N GLU A 57 -10.11 21.34 15.68
CA GLU A 57 -11.50 21.29 15.23
C GLU A 57 -11.73 22.08 13.95
N ASN A 58 -10.89 23.03 13.60
CA ASN A 58 -11.06 23.92 12.45
C ASN A 58 -10.29 23.46 11.20
N VAL A 59 -9.56 22.34 11.28
CA VAL A 59 -8.81 21.79 10.15
C VAL A 59 -9.34 20.41 9.78
N PHE A 60 -9.78 20.26 8.55
CA PHE A 60 -10.34 19.01 8.01
C PHE A 60 -9.26 18.23 7.28
N ASP A 61 -8.44 17.52 8.04
CA ASP A 61 -7.31 16.75 7.51
C ASP A 61 -7.76 15.35 7.05
N PHE A 62 -7.78 15.15 5.73
CA PHE A 62 -8.10 13.89 5.07
C PHE A 62 -6.89 13.27 4.36
N SER A 63 -5.67 13.70 4.73
CA SER A 63 -4.45 13.30 4.02
C SER A 63 -3.98 11.90 4.40
N LEU A 64 -4.06 11.50 5.67
CA LEU A 64 -3.45 10.28 6.18
C LEU A 64 -4.48 9.17 6.39
N GLY A 65 -4.20 7.97 5.85
CA GLY A 65 -4.97 6.76 6.09
C GLY A 65 -4.60 6.07 7.42
N ASN A 66 -4.80 6.78 8.53
CA ASN A 66 -4.57 6.24 9.87
C ASN A 66 -5.90 5.87 10.53
N PRO A 67 -6.13 4.60 10.95
CA PRO A 67 -7.36 4.21 11.63
C PRO A 67 -7.72 5.14 12.78
N SER A 68 -8.98 5.54 12.85
CA SER A 68 -9.53 6.44 13.90
C SER A 68 -10.42 5.71 14.90
N VAL A 69 -10.61 4.40 14.71
CA VAL A 69 -11.36 3.55 15.65
C VAL A 69 -10.38 2.75 16.51
N PRO A 70 -10.72 2.45 17.78
CA PRO A 70 -9.85 1.66 18.64
C PRO A 70 -9.70 0.22 18.13
N ALA A 71 -8.60 -0.42 18.52
CA ALA A 71 -8.45 -1.87 18.35
C ALA A 71 -9.58 -2.62 19.05
N PRO A 72 -10.02 -3.79 18.56
CA PRO A 72 -11.02 -4.61 19.23
C PRO A 72 -10.52 -5.05 20.62
N SER A 73 -11.44 -5.21 21.59
CA SER A 73 -11.10 -5.52 23.00
C SER A 73 -10.20 -6.75 23.15
N ILE A 74 -10.38 -7.75 22.30
CA ILE A 74 -9.59 -8.96 22.28
C ILE A 74 -8.07 -8.72 22.20
N VAL A 75 -7.64 -7.60 21.58
CA VAL A 75 -6.21 -7.23 21.51
C VAL A 75 -5.67 -6.94 22.90
N ASN A 76 -6.38 -6.12 23.68
CA ASN A 76 -5.97 -5.79 25.06
C ASN A 76 -6.09 -7.00 25.98
N GLU A 77 -7.11 -7.83 25.83
CA GLU A 77 -7.29 -9.08 26.55
C GLU A 77 -6.11 -10.01 26.30
N ALA A 78 -5.78 -10.26 25.03
CA ALA A 78 -4.66 -11.12 24.64
C ALA A 78 -3.31 -10.59 25.15
N LEU A 79 -3.07 -9.27 25.09
CA LEU A 79 -1.85 -8.65 25.64
C LEU A 79 -1.77 -8.84 27.16
N THR A 80 -2.87 -8.67 27.89
CA THR A 80 -2.91 -8.82 29.35
C THR A 80 -2.58 -10.26 29.75
N GLU A 81 -3.16 -11.24 29.07
CA GLU A 81 -2.86 -12.65 29.31
C GLU A 81 -1.40 -13.00 29.00
N LEU A 82 -0.86 -12.51 27.87
CA LEU A 82 0.55 -12.73 27.54
C LEU A 82 1.50 -12.23 28.63
N LEU A 83 1.24 -11.03 29.16
CA LEU A 83 2.05 -10.45 30.22
C LEU A 83 1.97 -11.22 31.55
N THR A 84 0.88 -11.97 31.76
CA THR A 84 0.64 -12.73 32.99
C THR A 84 1.14 -14.17 32.87
N ASP A 85 0.93 -14.81 31.73
CA ASP A 85 1.00 -16.27 31.60
C ASP A 85 2.26 -16.75 30.86
N ILE A 86 2.91 -15.90 30.07
CA ILE A 86 4.11 -16.28 29.34
C ILE A 86 5.37 -15.89 30.08
N ASP A 87 6.32 -16.82 30.15
CA ASP A 87 7.67 -16.53 30.66
C ASP A 87 8.25 -15.29 29.99
N PRO A 88 8.71 -14.29 30.77
CA PRO A 88 9.22 -13.03 30.24
C PRO A 88 10.40 -13.19 29.26
N VAL A 89 11.26 -14.19 29.47
CA VAL A 89 12.40 -14.45 28.57
C VAL A 89 11.89 -14.91 27.21
N LYS A 90 10.86 -15.77 27.19
CA LYS A 90 10.21 -16.22 25.96
C LYS A 90 9.43 -15.07 25.29
N LEU A 91 8.69 -14.29 26.06
CA LEU A 91 7.87 -13.20 25.56
C LEU A 91 8.69 -12.11 24.86
N HIS A 92 9.87 -11.78 25.41
CA HIS A 92 10.77 -10.75 24.91
C HIS A 92 11.95 -11.29 24.10
N GLY A 93 12.05 -12.62 23.96
CA GLY A 93 13.10 -13.30 23.21
C GLY A 93 12.92 -13.18 21.69
N TYR A 94 14.00 -13.46 20.95
CA TYR A 94 13.90 -13.63 19.50
C TYR A 94 13.06 -14.86 19.16
N THR A 95 12.15 -14.69 18.21
CA THR A 95 11.50 -15.84 17.55
C THR A 95 12.42 -16.43 16.45
N SER A 96 12.00 -17.51 15.81
CA SER A 96 12.66 -17.92 14.56
C SER A 96 12.56 -16.80 13.49
N ALA A 97 13.51 -16.73 12.57
CA ALA A 97 13.57 -15.68 11.54
C ALA A 97 12.24 -15.50 10.76
N PRO A 98 11.56 -16.58 10.32
CA PRO A 98 10.25 -16.44 9.66
C PRO A 98 9.09 -16.21 10.63
N GLY A 99 9.31 -16.14 11.92
CA GLY A 99 8.30 -15.98 12.97
C GLY A 99 8.05 -17.27 13.77
N ASP A 100 7.34 -17.13 14.88
CA ASP A 100 7.01 -18.26 15.75
C ASP A 100 6.17 -19.33 15.02
N LEU A 101 6.51 -20.59 15.24
CA LEU A 101 5.87 -21.71 14.52
C LEU A 101 4.38 -21.82 14.86
N SER A 102 3.99 -21.61 16.12
CA SER A 102 2.59 -21.72 16.53
C SER A 102 1.74 -20.60 15.92
N VAL A 103 2.29 -19.40 15.82
CA VAL A 103 1.63 -18.25 15.17
C VAL A 103 1.45 -18.50 13.66
N ARG A 104 2.50 -18.97 12.99
CA ARG A 104 2.43 -19.30 11.55
C ARG A 104 1.46 -20.44 11.27
N SER A 105 1.41 -21.44 12.14
CA SER A 105 0.44 -22.55 12.04
C SER A 105 -1.00 -22.05 12.19
N ALA A 106 -1.27 -21.21 13.19
CA ALA A 106 -2.60 -20.65 13.41
C ALA A 106 -3.07 -19.77 12.21
N ILE A 107 -2.16 -18.99 11.62
CA ILE A 107 -2.48 -18.22 10.39
C ILE A 107 -2.79 -19.18 9.23
N ALA A 108 -2.01 -20.22 9.05
CA ALA A 108 -2.24 -21.22 7.99
C ALA A 108 -3.58 -21.94 8.16
N GLU A 109 -3.92 -22.33 9.39
CA GLU A 109 -5.22 -22.93 9.73
C GLU A 109 -6.36 -21.97 9.40
N TYR A 110 -6.28 -20.72 9.84
CA TYR A 110 -7.25 -19.67 9.53
C TYR A 110 -7.45 -19.47 8.01
N LEU A 111 -6.35 -19.44 7.24
CA LEU A 111 -6.42 -19.32 5.78
C LEU A 111 -7.09 -20.54 5.13
N ASN A 112 -6.85 -21.74 5.65
CA ASN A 112 -7.48 -22.95 5.14
C ASN A 112 -8.97 -23.00 5.48
N GLU A 113 -9.36 -22.64 6.69
CA GLU A 113 -10.76 -22.62 7.12
C GLU A 113 -11.59 -21.62 6.33
N ASN A 114 -11.04 -20.46 6.02
CA ASN A 114 -11.79 -19.38 5.36
C ASN A 114 -11.66 -19.39 3.83
N TYR A 115 -10.54 -19.88 3.29
CA TYR A 115 -10.23 -19.74 1.84
C TYR A 115 -9.81 -21.07 1.18
N ASN A 116 -9.61 -22.16 1.95
CA ASN A 116 -9.25 -23.48 1.44
C ASN A 116 -8.01 -23.49 0.51
N VAL A 117 -6.93 -22.86 0.93
CA VAL A 117 -5.74 -22.61 0.08
C VAL A 117 -4.61 -23.62 0.25
N GLY A 118 -4.75 -24.62 1.12
CA GLY A 118 -3.72 -25.63 1.39
C GLY A 118 -2.49 -25.08 2.09
N ALA A 119 -2.64 -24.00 2.86
CA ALA A 119 -1.54 -23.35 3.57
C ALA A 119 -0.98 -24.23 4.70
N SER A 120 0.31 -24.09 4.95
CA SER A 120 1.00 -24.62 6.13
C SER A 120 1.90 -23.54 6.73
N ALA A 121 2.43 -23.77 7.92
CA ALA A 121 3.39 -22.86 8.52
C ALA A 121 4.63 -22.58 7.62
N ALA A 122 4.97 -23.51 6.72
CA ALA A 122 6.05 -23.36 5.76
C ALA A 122 5.73 -22.36 4.63
N ASN A 123 4.49 -21.89 4.52
CA ASN A 123 4.06 -20.90 3.54
C ASN A 123 3.93 -19.48 4.14
N ILE A 124 4.10 -19.33 5.46
CA ILE A 124 3.87 -18.09 6.20
C ILE A 124 5.20 -17.51 6.71
N TYR A 125 5.46 -16.24 6.39
CA TYR A 125 6.58 -15.47 6.93
C TYR A 125 6.04 -14.24 7.67
N MET A 126 6.31 -14.11 8.98
CA MET A 126 5.88 -12.96 9.79
C MET A 126 6.72 -11.72 9.48
N THR A 127 6.07 -10.57 9.32
CA THR A 127 6.73 -9.33 8.89
C THR A 127 6.40 -8.15 9.80
N VAL A 128 7.18 -7.08 9.67
CA VAL A 128 6.91 -5.78 10.30
C VAL A 128 5.91 -4.95 9.48
N GLY A 129 4.81 -5.58 9.05
CA GLY A 129 3.72 -4.98 8.27
C GLY A 129 3.90 -5.08 6.75
N ALA A 130 2.87 -4.69 5.99
CA ALA A 130 2.78 -4.90 4.54
C ALA A 130 3.94 -4.25 3.75
N ALA A 131 4.46 -3.09 4.15
CA ALA A 131 5.59 -2.46 3.46
C ALA A 131 6.84 -3.37 3.48
N ALA A 132 7.14 -4.01 4.61
CA ALA A 132 8.23 -4.97 4.70
C ALA A 132 7.91 -6.25 3.92
N SER A 133 6.64 -6.70 3.93
CA SER A 133 6.19 -7.84 3.12
C SER A 133 6.44 -7.59 1.63
N LEU A 134 5.99 -6.46 1.12
CA LEU A 134 6.18 -6.07 -0.28
C LEU A 134 7.66 -5.94 -0.65
N THR A 135 8.44 -5.26 0.19
CA THR A 135 9.87 -5.06 -0.06
C THR A 135 10.62 -6.39 -0.07
N ALA A 136 10.36 -7.28 0.90
CA ALA A 136 10.99 -8.60 0.94
C ALA A 136 10.57 -9.46 -0.25
N THR A 137 9.28 -9.46 -0.61
CA THR A 137 8.75 -10.22 -1.76
C THR A 137 9.39 -9.74 -3.06
N LEU A 138 9.41 -8.42 -3.33
CA LEU A 138 10.00 -7.86 -4.54
C LEU A 138 11.48 -8.17 -4.65
N ASN A 139 12.26 -8.04 -3.55
CA ASN A 139 13.69 -8.40 -3.55
C ASN A 139 13.93 -9.91 -3.69
N ALA A 140 12.93 -10.75 -3.40
CA ALA A 140 13.05 -12.20 -3.58
C ALA A 140 12.77 -12.66 -5.01
N VAL A 141 11.83 -11.98 -5.72
CA VAL A 141 11.36 -12.47 -7.04
C VAL A 141 11.92 -11.69 -8.22
N LEU A 142 12.48 -10.48 -8.02
CA LEU A 142 13.00 -9.64 -9.08
C LEU A 142 14.51 -9.83 -9.28
N ASN A 143 14.93 -9.86 -10.54
CA ASN A 143 16.29 -9.64 -10.97
C ASN A 143 16.43 -8.22 -11.54
N GLU A 144 17.67 -7.77 -11.73
CA GLU A 144 17.93 -6.47 -12.36
C GLU A 144 17.38 -6.46 -13.79
N GLY A 145 16.56 -5.43 -14.08
CA GLY A 145 15.94 -5.25 -15.39
C GLY A 145 14.55 -5.88 -15.55
N ASP A 146 14.06 -6.64 -14.55
CA ASP A 146 12.69 -7.12 -14.55
C ASP A 146 11.66 -5.97 -14.46
N GLU A 147 10.49 -6.17 -15.05
CA GLU A 147 9.38 -5.21 -14.99
C GLU A 147 8.30 -5.68 -14.02
N VAL A 148 7.76 -4.73 -13.25
CA VAL A 148 6.58 -4.91 -12.41
C VAL A 148 5.49 -3.99 -12.89
N ILE A 149 4.30 -4.55 -13.14
CA ILE A 149 3.12 -3.77 -13.54
C ILE A 149 2.29 -3.43 -12.31
N VAL A 150 1.82 -2.19 -12.26
CA VAL A 150 0.80 -1.72 -11.31
C VAL A 150 -0.39 -1.15 -12.06
N ILE A 151 -1.57 -1.28 -11.47
CA ILE A 151 -2.82 -0.75 -12.01
C ILE A 151 -3.10 0.60 -11.34
N ALA A 152 -3.14 1.67 -12.11
CA ALA A 152 -3.49 2.98 -11.58
C ALA A 152 -5.02 3.11 -11.35
N PRO A 153 -5.44 3.76 -10.25
CA PRO A 153 -4.59 4.40 -9.26
C PRO A 153 -3.97 3.39 -8.27
N PHE A 154 -2.71 3.63 -7.89
CA PHE A 154 -1.95 2.70 -7.04
C PHE A 154 -1.26 3.42 -5.87
N PHE A 155 -0.85 2.68 -4.84
CA PHE A 155 -0.10 3.22 -3.70
C PHE A 155 1.30 3.67 -4.13
N PRO A 156 1.69 4.95 -3.97
CA PRO A 156 2.90 5.54 -4.56
C PRO A 156 4.20 4.83 -4.18
N GLU A 157 4.28 4.25 -2.97
CA GLU A 157 5.49 3.59 -2.48
C GLU A 157 5.86 2.32 -3.27
N TYR A 158 4.95 1.75 -4.07
CA TYR A 158 5.28 0.60 -4.93
C TYR A 158 6.43 0.94 -5.87
N ARG A 159 6.49 2.17 -6.40
CA ARG A 159 7.61 2.62 -7.22
C ARG A 159 8.94 2.52 -6.48
N VAL A 160 8.97 3.03 -5.25
CA VAL A 160 10.19 3.00 -4.41
C VAL A 160 10.63 1.56 -4.14
N PHE A 161 9.67 0.66 -3.82
CA PHE A 161 9.96 -0.74 -3.51
C PHE A 161 10.48 -1.50 -4.71
N VAL A 162 9.83 -1.34 -5.88
CA VAL A 162 10.23 -1.99 -7.14
C VAL A 162 11.61 -1.52 -7.59
N GLU A 163 11.84 -0.19 -7.64
CA GLU A 163 13.13 0.36 -8.06
C GLU A 163 14.27 0.02 -7.09
N LYS A 164 13.97 -0.10 -5.78
CA LYS A 164 14.97 -0.55 -4.80
C LYS A 164 15.34 -2.02 -4.98
N ALA A 165 14.41 -2.84 -5.44
CA ALA A 165 14.63 -4.25 -5.74
C ALA A 165 15.31 -4.49 -7.12
N GLY A 166 15.69 -3.44 -7.84
CA GLY A 166 16.37 -3.53 -9.15
C GLY A 166 15.41 -3.64 -10.35
N GLY A 167 14.10 -3.62 -10.10
CA GLY A 167 13.08 -3.65 -11.15
C GLY A 167 12.69 -2.27 -11.68
N SER A 168 11.90 -2.26 -12.73
CA SER A 168 11.25 -1.06 -13.29
C SER A 168 9.73 -1.14 -13.15
N LEU A 169 9.10 -0.01 -12.78
CA LEU A 169 7.65 0.06 -12.61
C LEU A 169 6.98 0.49 -13.91
N LYS A 170 6.02 -0.32 -14.38
CA LYS A 170 5.17 -0.03 -15.51
C LYS A 170 3.73 0.22 -15.04
N ILE A 171 3.11 1.30 -15.51
CA ILE A 171 1.77 1.70 -15.10
C ILE A 171 0.77 1.34 -16.18
N VAL A 172 -0.30 0.67 -15.81
CA VAL A 172 -1.48 0.42 -16.66
C VAL A 172 -2.66 1.15 -16.02
N GLN A 173 -3.43 1.87 -16.84
CA GLN A 173 -4.64 2.56 -16.36
C GLN A 173 -5.76 1.55 -16.14
N SER A 174 -6.55 1.74 -15.09
CA SER A 174 -7.80 1.01 -14.89
C SER A 174 -8.94 1.65 -15.66
N ASP A 175 -10.08 0.98 -15.73
CA ASP A 175 -11.35 1.59 -16.14
C ASP A 175 -11.73 2.72 -15.15
N ARG A 176 -11.85 3.94 -15.63
CA ARG A 176 -12.14 5.12 -14.80
C ARG A 176 -13.56 5.13 -14.22
N SER A 177 -14.47 4.32 -14.76
CA SER A 177 -15.86 4.25 -14.30
C SER A 177 -16.05 3.28 -13.14
N SER A 178 -15.14 2.32 -12.96
CA SER A 178 -15.25 1.25 -11.96
C SER A 178 -13.97 0.98 -11.18
N PHE A 179 -12.84 1.48 -11.64
CA PHE A 179 -11.48 1.15 -11.18
C PHE A 179 -11.16 -0.35 -11.24
N GLN A 180 -11.88 -1.12 -12.07
CA GLN A 180 -11.52 -2.50 -12.38
C GLN A 180 -10.33 -2.53 -13.35
N ILE A 181 -9.61 -3.66 -13.38
CA ILE A 181 -8.45 -3.83 -14.26
C ILE A 181 -8.94 -3.84 -15.72
N ASP A 182 -8.36 -2.97 -16.55
CA ASP A 182 -8.49 -3.07 -18.00
C ASP A 182 -7.60 -4.22 -18.50
N ILE A 183 -8.23 -5.36 -18.74
CA ILE A 183 -7.56 -6.60 -19.12
C ILE A 183 -6.88 -6.49 -20.49
N GLU A 184 -7.46 -5.73 -21.43
CA GLU A 184 -6.89 -5.52 -22.75
C GLU A 184 -5.65 -4.64 -22.70
N ALA A 185 -5.74 -3.51 -21.99
CA ALA A 185 -4.60 -2.63 -21.74
C ALA A 185 -3.47 -3.36 -21.01
N LEU A 186 -3.79 -4.17 -19.98
CA LEU A 186 -2.83 -4.99 -19.26
C LEU A 186 -2.18 -6.01 -20.19
N GLY A 187 -2.96 -6.73 -20.99
CA GLY A 187 -2.47 -7.73 -21.95
C GLY A 187 -1.48 -7.15 -22.97
N SER A 188 -1.72 -5.89 -23.38
CA SER A 188 -0.83 -5.14 -24.27
C SER A 188 0.45 -4.67 -23.58
N ALA A 189 0.39 -4.46 -22.27
CA ALA A 189 1.53 -4.00 -21.48
C ALA A 189 2.50 -5.12 -21.10
N ILE A 190 2.01 -6.36 -20.89
CA ILE A 190 2.84 -7.51 -20.50
C ILE A 190 3.80 -7.91 -21.63
N ASN A 191 5.09 -8.06 -21.29
CA ASN A 191 6.17 -8.50 -22.20
C ASN A 191 7.09 -9.53 -21.51
N GLU A 192 8.16 -9.92 -22.20
CA GLU A 192 9.12 -10.93 -21.73
C GLU A 192 9.92 -10.54 -20.47
N LYS A 193 9.90 -9.26 -20.07
CA LYS A 193 10.53 -8.78 -18.84
C LYS A 193 9.55 -8.68 -17.67
N THR A 194 8.26 -8.84 -17.95
CA THR A 194 7.22 -8.71 -16.90
C THR A 194 7.35 -9.88 -15.92
N LYS A 195 7.74 -9.59 -14.69
CA LYS A 195 7.95 -10.58 -13.63
C LYS A 195 6.80 -10.65 -12.62
N ALA A 196 6.14 -9.51 -12.39
CA ALA A 196 5.02 -9.47 -11.46
C ALA A 196 3.99 -8.40 -11.82
N VAL A 197 2.76 -8.60 -11.33
CA VAL A 197 1.69 -7.58 -11.27
C VAL A 197 1.36 -7.37 -9.80
N ILE A 198 1.45 -6.13 -9.32
CA ILE A 198 0.99 -5.78 -7.96
C ILE A 198 -0.47 -5.37 -8.05
N ILE A 199 -1.31 -5.97 -7.22
CA ILE A 199 -2.71 -5.58 -7.06
C ILE A 199 -3.00 -5.28 -5.59
N ASN A 200 -3.93 -4.35 -5.35
CA ASN A 200 -4.38 -3.95 -4.03
C ASN A 200 -5.90 -3.88 -4.04
N SER A 201 -6.56 -4.80 -3.32
CA SER A 201 -8.01 -4.90 -3.26
C SER A 201 -8.45 -5.36 -1.87
N PRO A 202 -9.26 -4.54 -1.17
CA PRO A 202 -9.76 -3.19 -1.50
C PRO A 202 -8.63 -2.18 -1.73
N ASN A 203 -8.84 -1.23 -2.63
CA ASN A 203 -7.78 -0.39 -3.18
C ASN A 203 -7.53 0.90 -2.37
N ASN A 204 -6.29 1.26 -2.22
CA ASN A 204 -5.82 2.62 -1.91
C ASN A 204 -5.22 3.24 -3.19
N PRO A 205 -5.84 4.29 -3.79
CA PRO A 205 -6.73 5.27 -3.14
C PRO A 205 -8.22 5.16 -3.48
N SER A 206 -8.66 4.24 -4.36
CA SER A 206 -10.01 4.32 -4.93
C SER A 206 -11.13 3.75 -4.05
N GLY A 207 -10.81 2.88 -3.09
CA GLY A 207 -11.79 2.13 -2.33
C GLY A 207 -12.50 1.02 -3.13
N ALA A 208 -12.13 0.83 -4.40
CA ALA A 208 -12.72 -0.21 -5.24
C ALA A 208 -12.28 -1.60 -4.79
N VAL A 209 -13.19 -2.57 -4.93
CA VAL A 209 -12.94 -4.00 -4.74
C VAL A 209 -12.93 -4.66 -6.11
N LEU A 210 -11.88 -5.44 -6.42
CA LEU A 210 -11.81 -6.20 -7.65
C LEU A 210 -12.83 -7.35 -7.62
N THR A 211 -13.62 -7.45 -8.68
CA THR A 211 -14.63 -8.52 -8.79
C THR A 211 -13.98 -9.87 -9.08
N LEU A 212 -14.66 -10.96 -8.72
CA LEU A 212 -14.20 -12.31 -9.06
C LEU A 212 -14.02 -12.50 -10.57
N ASP A 213 -14.89 -11.90 -11.39
CA ASP A 213 -14.78 -11.93 -12.85
C ASP A 213 -13.49 -11.25 -13.33
N THR A 214 -13.18 -10.08 -12.79
CA THR A 214 -11.91 -9.37 -13.08
C THR A 214 -10.70 -10.23 -12.71
N ILE A 215 -10.71 -10.87 -11.54
CA ILE A 215 -9.60 -11.73 -11.08
C ILE A 215 -9.46 -12.97 -11.97
N LYS A 216 -10.55 -13.61 -12.38
CA LYS A 216 -10.50 -14.77 -13.29
C LYS A 216 -9.95 -14.38 -14.66
N LYS A 217 -10.35 -13.25 -15.19
CA LYS A 217 -9.80 -12.72 -16.46
C LYS A 217 -8.31 -12.41 -16.34
N LEU A 218 -7.88 -11.81 -15.21
CA LEU A 218 -6.47 -11.57 -14.91
C LEU A 218 -5.70 -12.89 -14.89
N ALA A 219 -6.18 -13.89 -14.13
CA ALA A 219 -5.55 -15.20 -14.02
C ALA A 219 -5.39 -15.91 -15.39
N SER A 220 -6.44 -15.88 -16.22
CA SER A 220 -6.39 -16.43 -17.58
C SER A 220 -5.35 -15.72 -18.43
N LEU A 221 -5.34 -14.39 -18.44
CA LEU A 221 -4.36 -13.59 -19.18
C LEU A 221 -2.93 -13.91 -18.74
N LEU A 222 -2.66 -13.94 -17.44
CA LEU A 222 -1.31 -14.22 -16.94
C LEU A 222 -0.86 -15.64 -17.30
N GLY A 223 -1.74 -16.64 -17.18
CA GLY A 223 -1.44 -18.02 -17.60
C GLY A 223 -1.13 -18.16 -19.10
N GLU A 224 -1.77 -17.37 -19.98
CA GLU A 224 -1.44 -17.30 -21.39
C GLU A 224 -0.05 -16.66 -21.62
N LYS A 225 0.25 -15.58 -20.90
CA LYS A 225 1.53 -14.86 -21.01
C LYS A 225 2.70 -15.70 -20.46
N GLU A 226 2.52 -16.43 -19.37
CA GLU A 226 3.52 -17.38 -18.85
C GLU A 226 3.89 -18.45 -19.89
N LYS A 227 2.88 -19.06 -20.51
CA LYS A 227 3.12 -20.02 -21.60
C LYS A 227 3.86 -19.40 -22.78
N LYS A 228 3.52 -18.14 -23.11
CA LYS A 228 4.15 -17.42 -24.21
C LYS A 228 5.61 -17.08 -23.97
N TYR A 229 5.93 -16.63 -22.73
CA TYR A 229 7.27 -16.13 -22.40
C TYR A 229 8.14 -17.18 -21.70
N GLY A 230 7.57 -18.29 -21.24
CA GLY A 230 8.31 -19.42 -20.65
C GLY A 230 8.82 -19.15 -19.22
N HIS A 231 8.20 -18.26 -18.48
CA HIS A 231 8.54 -17.98 -17.07
C HIS A 231 7.30 -17.57 -16.27
N ALA A 232 7.37 -17.73 -14.95
CA ALA A 232 6.32 -17.33 -14.03
C ALA A 232 6.15 -15.80 -13.99
N ILE A 233 4.90 -15.34 -13.93
CA ILE A 233 4.50 -13.94 -13.69
C ILE A 233 3.71 -13.91 -12.39
N TYR A 234 4.28 -13.39 -11.31
CA TYR A 234 3.63 -13.41 -10.00
C TYR A 234 2.53 -12.36 -9.87
N ILE A 235 1.42 -12.72 -9.21
CA ILE A 235 0.56 -11.72 -8.59
C ILE A 235 1.08 -11.47 -7.17
N ILE A 236 1.49 -10.23 -6.89
CA ILE A 236 1.79 -9.75 -5.54
C ILE A 236 0.53 -9.03 -5.05
N SER A 237 -0.21 -9.69 -4.17
CA SER A 237 -1.46 -9.17 -3.62
C SER A 237 -1.20 -8.42 -2.32
N ASP A 238 -1.34 -7.09 -2.36
CA ASP A 238 -1.24 -6.21 -1.18
C ASP A 238 -2.62 -6.11 -0.52
N GLU A 239 -2.79 -6.75 0.65
CA GLU A 239 -4.10 -6.96 1.27
C GLU A 239 -4.26 -6.36 2.68
N PRO A 240 -3.84 -5.14 2.94
CA PRO A 240 -4.02 -4.55 4.28
C PRO A 240 -5.48 -4.16 4.58
N TYR A 241 -6.36 -4.15 3.57
CA TYR A 241 -7.76 -3.71 3.68
C TYR A 241 -8.77 -4.84 3.47
N ARG A 242 -8.34 -6.11 3.41
CA ARG A 242 -9.21 -7.25 3.07
C ARG A 242 -10.52 -7.29 3.86
N GLU A 243 -10.48 -7.03 5.15
CA GLU A 243 -11.65 -7.06 6.04
C GLU A 243 -12.42 -5.74 6.07
N LEU A 244 -11.90 -4.68 5.45
CA LEU A 244 -12.53 -3.36 5.41
C LEU A 244 -13.42 -3.27 4.17
N VAL A 245 -14.53 -3.96 4.20
CA VAL A 245 -15.56 -3.97 3.13
C VAL A 245 -16.93 -3.69 3.71
N TYR A 246 -17.84 -3.21 2.89
CA TYR A 246 -19.12 -2.70 3.32
C TYR A 246 -20.28 -3.40 2.62
N GLY A 247 -21.37 -3.64 3.38
CA GLY A 247 -22.54 -4.36 2.87
C GLY A 247 -22.21 -5.83 2.57
N ASP A 248 -22.67 -6.33 1.45
CA ASP A 248 -22.49 -7.71 1.00
C ASP A 248 -21.28 -7.87 0.04
N THR A 249 -20.34 -6.90 0.08
CA THR A 249 -19.16 -6.94 -0.79
C THR A 249 -18.22 -8.06 -0.35
N GLU A 250 -17.93 -8.97 -1.26
CA GLU A 250 -16.95 -10.04 -1.07
C GLU A 250 -15.60 -9.67 -1.71
N VAL A 251 -14.50 -9.98 -1.02
CA VAL A 251 -13.15 -9.83 -1.55
C VAL A 251 -12.66 -11.21 -1.99
N PRO A 252 -12.51 -11.48 -3.30
CA PRO A 252 -12.00 -12.76 -3.77
C PRO A 252 -10.61 -13.05 -3.19
N TYR A 253 -10.34 -14.31 -2.85
CA TYR A 253 -9.00 -14.71 -2.41
C TYR A 253 -8.18 -15.13 -3.63
N ILE A 254 -7.23 -14.30 -4.01
CA ILE A 254 -6.56 -14.38 -5.31
C ILE A 254 -5.80 -15.67 -5.52
N ALA A 255 -5.20 -16.24 -4.46
CA ALA A 255 -4.50 -17.53 -4.52
C ALA A 255 -5.41 -18.72 -4.86
N ASN A 256 -6.74 -18.56 -4.85
CA ASN A 256 -7.66 -19.57 -5.35
C ASN A 256 -7.80 -19.54 -6.86
N GLU A 257 -7.63 -18.37 -7.46
CA GLU A 257 -7.86 -18.15 -8.89
C GLU A 257 -6.54 -18.20 -9.70
N TYR A 258 -5.39 -17.95 -9.06
CA TYR A 258 -4.10 -17.93 -9.73
C TYR A 258 -3.00 -18.53 -8.85
N ASP A 259 -2.30 -19.54 -9.37
CA ASP A 259 -1.34 -20.33 -8.61
C ASP A 259 -0.10 -19.52 -8.18
N ASN A 260 0.46 -18.70 -9.09
CA ASN A 260 1.65 -17.88 -8.83
C ASN A 260 1.32 -16.60 -8.03
N THR A 261 0.65 -16.78 -6.87
CA THR A 261 0.22 -15.68 -6.00
C THR A 261 1.05 -15.64 -4.71
N ILE A 262 1.50 -14.42 -4.36
CA ILE A 262 2.12 -14.10 -3.07
C ILE A 262 1.29 -13.01 -2.41
N VAL A 263 0.74 -13.28 -1.22
CA VAL A 263 -0.07 -12.31 -0.47
C VAL A 263 0.79 -11.58 0.55
N CYS A 264 0.72 -10.26 0.56
CA CYS A 264 1.35 -9.37 1.53
C CYS A 264 0.26 -8.76 2.42
N TYR A 265 0.14 -9.26 3.65
CA TYR A 265 -0.92 -8.86 4.58
C TYR A 265 -0.40 -8.03 5.75
N SER A 266 -1.26 -7.19 6.32
CA SER A 266 -0.97 -6.41 7.53
C SER A 266 -2.20 -6.28 8.42
N PHE A 267 -2.00 -6.44 9.73
CA PHE A 267 -3.03 -6.18 10.76
C PHE A 267 -3.22 -4.69 11.08
N SER A 268 -2.51 -3.81 10.38
CA SER A 268 -2.56 -2.35 10.60
C SER A 268 -3.96 -1.75 10.47
N LYS A 269 -4.82 -2.35 9.62
CA LYS A 269 -6.14 -1.78 9.31
C LYS A 269 -7.25 -2.61 9.90
N SER A 270 -7.22 -3.93 9.75
CA SER A 270 -8.22 -4.84 10.33
C SER A 270 -8.31 -4.72 11.85
N LEU A 271 -7.19 -4.69 12.54
CA LEU A 271 -7.12 -4.59 14.00
C LEU A 271 -6.84 -3.16 14.53
N SER A 272 -6.77 -2.14 13.67
CA SER A 272 -6.34 -0.79 14.08
C SER A 272 -4.99 -0.77 14.81
N LEU A 273 -4.00 -1.53 14.34
CA LEU A 273 -2.67 -1.66 14.92
C LEU A 273 -1.54 -1.16 13.99
N PRO A 274 -1.64 0.05 13.39
CA PRO A 274 -0.62 0.52 12.46
C PRO A 274 0.73 0.79 13.13
N GLY A 275 0.74 1.13 14.42
CA GLY A 275 1.94 1.39 15.21
C GLY A 275 2.71 0.14 15.57
N GLU A 276 2.06 -1.01 15.65
CA GLU A 276 2.63 -2.26 16.14
C GLU A 276 3.46 -3.02 15.11
N ARG A 277 3.32 -2.64 13.84
CA ARG A 277 4.13 -3.17 12.75
C ARG A 277 4.10 -4.70 12.66
N ILE A 278 2.93 -5.28 12.51
CA ILE A 278 2.72 -6.73 12.39
C ILE A 278 1.94 -7.09 11.14
N GLY A 279 2.38 -8.12 10.43
CA GLY A 279 1.81 -8.64 9.22
C GLY A 279 2.44 -9.97 8.84
N TYR A 280 2.13 -10.48 7.66
CA TYR A 280 2.73 -11.69 7.14
C TYR A 280 2.78 -11.70 5.62
N ILE A 281 3.63 -12.56 5.07
CA ILE A 281 3.63 -12.99 3.68
C ILE A 281 3.07 -14.41 3.64
N PHE A 282 2.13 -14.66 2.74
CA PHE A 282 1.70 -16.00 2.38
C PHE A 282 2.18 -16.32 0.96
N VAL A 283 2.96 -17.37 0.82
CA VAL A 283 3.41 -17.92 -0.46
C VAL A 283 2.50 -19.07 -0.86
N SER A 284 1.76 -18.94 -1.96
CA SER A 284 0.85 -20.00 -2.39
C SER A 284 1.60 -21.33 -2.54
N PRO A 285 1.11 -22.43 -1.92
CA PRO A 285 1.70 -23.75 -2.10
C PRO A 285 1.59 -24.29 -3.54
N LYS A 286 0.73 -23.68 -4.36
CA LYS A 286 0.54 -24.03 -5.77
C LYS A 286 1.64 -23.47 -6.69
N ILE A 287 2.45 -22.50 -6.23
CA ILE A 287 3.62 -22.01 -6.97
C ILE A 287 4.58 -23.18 -7.21
N GLU A 288 5.01 -23.37 -8.44
CA GLU A 288 6.08 -24.29 -8.76
C GLU A 288 7.33 -23.95 -7.95
N GLU A 289 7.88 -24.93 -7.22
CA GLU A 289 9.01 -24.71 -6.30
C GLU A 289 8.70 -23.69 -5.18
N SER A 290 7.47 -23.63 -4.66
CA SER A 290 7.03 -22.65 -3.65
C SER A 290 7.99 -22.51 -2.47
N GLN A 291 8.65 -23.62 -2.04
CA GLN A 291 9.65 -23.57 -0.98
C GLN A 291 10.92 -22.81 -1.37
N LYS A 292 11.33 -22.79 -2.65
CA LYS A 292 12.44 -21.95 -3.10
C LYS A 292 12.05 -20.47 -3.05
N VAL A 293 10.83 -20.14 -3.46
CA VAL A 293 10.30 -18.76 -3.35
C VAL A 293 10.24 -18.33 -1.89
N PHE A 294 9.74 -19.19 -1.00
CA PHE A 294 9.72 -18.91 0.44
C PHE A 294 11.14 -18.67 1.00
N LEU A 295 12.10 -19.53 0.65
CA LEU A 295 13.50 -19.36 1.09
C LEU A 295 14.16 -18.10 0.51
N ALA A 296 13.80 -17.71 -0.73
CA ALA A 296 14.23 -16.45 -1.31
C ALA A 296 13.70 -15.25 -0.53
N ILE A 297 12.42 -15.30 -0.10
CA ILE A 297 11.82 -14.28 0.79
C ILE A 297 12.54 -14.23 2.14
N CYS A 298 12.88 -15.38 2.74
CA CYS A 298 13.69 -15.43 3.97
C CYS A 298 15.06 -14.76 3.76
N GLY A 299 15.71 -15.01 2.63
CA GLY A 299 16.98 -14.41 2.23
C GLY A 299 16.88 -12.89 2.05
N ALA A 300 15.85 -12.43 1.34
CA ALA A 300 15.58 -11.02 1.12
C ALA A 300 15.27 -10.29 2.45
N ALA A 301 14.41 -10.85 3.28
CA ALA A 301 14.10 -10.28 4.60
C ALA A 301 15.35 -10.17 5.49
N ARG A 302 16.23 -11.19 5.46
CA ARG A 302 17.52 -11.14 6.15
C ARG A 302 18.42 -10.03 5.60
N ALA A 303 18.53 -9.92 4.28
CA ALA A 303 19.38 -8.90 3.63
C ALA A 303 18.87 -7.47 3.92
N LEU A 304 17.56 -7.29 4.05
CA LEU A 304 16.91 -6.03 4.35
C LEU A 304 16.84 -5.71 5.86
N GLY A 305 17.20 -6.66 6.74
CA GLY A 305 17.12 -6.49 8.19
C GLY A 305 15.70 -6.66 8.77
N PHE A 306 14.78 -7.29 8.06
CA PHE A 306 13.38 -7.52 8.49
C PHE A 306 13.16 -8.92 9.09
N VAL A 307 14.10 -9.43 9.86
CA VAL A 307 13.97 -10.70 10.56
C VAL A 307 13.33 -10.52 11.93
N CYS A 308 12.62 -11.56 12.39
CA CYS A 308 11.98 -11.60 13.70
C CYS A 308 11.02 -10.43 13.94
N ALA A 309 9.85 -10.44 13.30
CA ALA A 309 8.77 -9.50 13.63
C ALA A 309 8.52 -9.44 15.15
N PRO A 310 7.96 -8.33 15.70
CA PRO A 310 7.81 -8.13 17.15
C PRO A 310 7.15 -9.32 17.86
N ALA A 311 7.86 -10.00 18.74
CA ALA A 311 7.45 -11.27 19.35
C ALA A 311 6.11 -11.15 20.09
N MET A 312 5.95 -10.14 20.93
CA MET A 312 4.72 -9.89 21.67
C MET A 312 3.51 -9.80 20.74
N PHE A 313 3.62 -9.06 19.63
CA PHE A 313 2.53 -8.91 18.68
C PHE A 313 2.33 -10.15 17.82
N GLN A 314 3.35 -10.96 17.57
CA GLN A 314 3.13 -12.28 16.97
C GLN A 314 2.23 -13.14 17.85
N TYR A 315 2.51 -13.21 19.15
CA TYR A 315 1.81 -14.11 20.09
C TYR A 315 0.34 -13.76 20.30
N ILE A 316 -0.10 -12.52 20.10
CA ILE A 316 -1.53 -12.18 20.17
C ILE A 316 -2.31 -12.54 18.91
N ILE A 317 -1.64 -12.63 17.75
CA ILE A 317 -2.32 -12.82 16.46
C ILE A 317 -3.25 -14.02 16.44
N PRO A 318 -2.88 -15.23 16.95
CA PRO A 318 -3.78 -16.39 16.93
C PRO A 318 -5.16 -16.11 17.55
N ARG A 319 -5.23 -15.25 18.59
CA ARG A 319 -6.49 -14.88 19.23
C ARG A 319 -7.26 -13.78 18.47
N CYS A 320 -6.58 -13.04 17.62
CA CYS A 320 -7.13 -11.90 16.89
C CYS A 320 -7.53 -12.25 15.45
N LEU A 321 -7.24 -13.46 14.96
CA LEU A 321 -7.62 -13.90 13.61
C LEU A 321 -9.14 -13.82 13.42
N GLY A 322 -9.59 -13.29 12.30
CA GLY A 322 -11.00 -13.07 11.98
C GLY A 322 -11.68 -11.95 12.80
N LYS A 323 -10.95 -11.23 13.64
CA LYS A 323 -11.48 -10.06 14.37
C LYS A 323 -11.15 -8.78 13.64
N THR A 324 -12.04 -7.78 13.75
CA THR A 324 -11.85 -6.46 13.15
C THR A 324 -12.19 -5.37 14.17
N ALA A 325 -11.61 -4.19 13.97
CA ALA A 325 -12.10 -2.97 14.60
C ALA A 325 -13.53 -2.67 14.12
N ASP A 326 -14.22 -1.74 14.78
CA ASP A 326 -15.58 -1.34 14.39
C ASP A 326 -15.57 -0.57 13.06
N ILE A 327 -15.71 -1.29 11.95
CA ILE A 327 -15.75 -0.70 10.60
C ILE A 327 -17.06 0.03 10.28
N SER A 328 -18.10 -0.09 11.14
CA SER A 328 -19.39 0.60 10.95
C SER A 328 -19.23 2.13 10.97
N VAL A 329 -18.26 2.63 11.73
CA VAL A 329 -17.88 4.04 11.75
C VAL A 329 -17.42 4.50 10.36
N TYR A 330 -16.56 3.70 9.71
CA TYR A 330 -16.08 4.03 8.37
C TYR A 330 -17.19 3.93 7.32
N LYS A 331 -18.09 2.95 7.45
CA LYS A 331 -19.29 2.87 6.60
C LYS A 331 -20.15 4.13 6.72
N THR A 332 -20.41 4.57 7.95
CA THR A 332 -21.17 5.80 8.22
C THR A 332 -20.48 7.03 7.60
N ASN A 333 -19.17 7.16 7.79
CA ASN A 333 -18.39 8.27 7.25
C ASN A 333 -18.41 8.29 5.72
N ARG A 334 -18.22 7.10 5.09
CA ARG A 334 -18.32 6.93 3.64
C ARG A 334 -19.67 7.41 3.11
N ASP A 335 -20.76 6.89 3.70
CA ASP A 335 -22.11 7.15 3.20
C ASP A 335 -22.47 8.64 3.32
N LEU A 336 -22.10 9.29 4.44
CA LEU A 336 -22.30 10.73 4.64
C LEU A 336 -21.50 11.55 3.64
N LEU A 337 -20.21 11.25 3.50
CA LEU A 337 -19.30 12.01 2.63
C LEU A 337 -19.66 11.83 1.15
N TYR A 338 -19.85 10.57 0.71
CA TYR A 338 -20.19 10.26 -0.68
C TYR A 338 -21.51 10.92 -1.09
N SER A 339 -22.56 10.79 -0.29
CA SER A 339 -23.88 11.39 -0.58
C SER A 339 -23.79 12.92 -0.69
N ALA A 340 -23.12 13.56 0.27
CA ALA A 340 -22.98 15.01 0.26
C ALA A 340 -22.14 15.52 -0.93
N LEU A 341 -21.02 14.88 -1.22
CA LEU A 341 -20.17 15.30 -2.35
C LEU A 341 -20.90 15.12 -3.68
N THR A 342 -21.63 14.02 -3.86
CA THR A 342 -22.46 13.79 -5.06
C THR A 342 -23.55 14.88 -5.20
N GLU A 343 -24.23 15.23 -4.11
CA GLU A 343 -25.21 16.34 -4.09
C GLU A 343 -24.55 17.68 -4.47
N TYR A 344 -23.32 17.92 -4.03
CA TYR A 344 -22.59 19.16 -4.36
C TYR A 344 -22.05 19.19 -5.79
N GLY A 345 -22.15 18.06 -6.52
CA GLY A 345 -21.76 17.96 -7.93
C GLY A 345 -20.35 17.40 -8.17
N PHE A 346 -19.74 16.75 -7.18
CA PHE A 346 -18.53 15.99 -7.37
C PHE A 346 -18.84 14.62 -8.00
N GLU A 347 -17.92 14.13 -8.83
CA GLU A 347 -17.98 12.80 -9.40
C GLU A 347 -17.02 11.86 -8.65
N ALA A 348 -17.50 10.72 -8.23
CA ALA A 348 -16.71 9.66 -7.61
C ALA A 348 -17.32 8.29 -7.85
N VAL A 349 -16.49 7.27 -7.99
CA VAL A 349 -16.93 5.87 -7.91
C VAL A 349 -17.23 5.56 -6.45
N HIS A 350 -18.38 4.91 -6.18
CA HIS A 350 -18.73 4.52 -4.82
C HIS A 350 -17.73 3.50 -4.28
N PRO A 351 -17.06 3.76 -3.14
CA PRO A 351 -16.08 2.82 -2.59
C PRO A 351 -16.75 1.66 -1.86
N ASP A 352 -16.42 0.45 -2.24
CA ASP A 352 -16.96 -0.76 -1.62
C ASP A 352 -16.09 -1.28 -0.46
N GLY A 353 -14.86 -0.74 -0.34
CA GLY A 353 -13.92 -1.14 0.71
C GLY A 353 -12.90 -0.07 1.05
N ALA A 354 -11.93 -0.43 1.88
CA ALA A 354 -10.94 0.45 2.48
C ALA A 354 -11.59 1.64 3.23
N PHE A 355 -10.93 2.77 3.30
CA PHE A 355 -11.50 3.99 3.90
C PHE A 355 -11.06 5.24 3.12
N TYR A 356 -11.07 5.11 1.78
CA TYR A 356 -10.71 6.18 0.86
C TYR A 356 -11.83 6.43 -0.14
N LEU A 357 -12.02 7.70 -0.46
CA LEU A 357 -12.86 8.16 -1.55
C LEU A 357 -11.96 8.87 -2.56
N PHE A 358 -12.02 8.44 -3.82
CA PHE A 358 -11.25 9.00 -4.90
C PHE A 358 -12.17 9.82 -5.80
N VAL A 359 -12.06 11.14 -5.67
CA VAL A 359 -13.00 12.10 -6.23
C VAL A 359 -12.36 12.82 -7.40
N LYS A 360 -13.07 12.95 -8.50
CA LYS A 360 -12.64 13.76 -9.64
C LYS A 360 -12.60 15.23 -9.20
N ALA A 361 -11.46 15.86 -9.39
CA ALA A 361 -11.30 17.29 -9.10
C ALA A 361 -12.21 18.14 -10.00
N LEU A 362 -12.68 19.28 -9.51
CA LEU A 362 -13.56 20.18 -10.28
C LEU A 362 -12.78 21.02 -11.31
N GLU A 363 -11.47 20.85 -11.38
CA GLU A 363 -10.57 21.41 -12.42
C GLU A 363 -9.55 20.33 -12.82
N ALA A 364 -8.92 20.53 -13.98
CA ALA A 364 -8.01 19.54 -14.56
C ALA A 364 -6.74 19.30 -13.72
N ASP A 365 -6.23 20.34 -13.07
CA ASP A 365 -5.05 20.27 -12.20
C ASP A 365 -5.48 19.96 -10.76
N ALA A 366 -5.27 18.71 -10.33
CA ALA A 366 -5.60 18.26 -8.98
C ALA A 366 -4.77 18.98 -7.89
N ASN A 367 -3.55 19.41 -8.19
CA ASN A 367 -2.74 20.19 -7.25
C ASN A 367 -3.33 21.59 -7.04
N ALA A 368 -3.71 22.29 -8.12
CA ALA A 368 -4.39 23.57 -8.04
C ALA A 368 -5.70 23.48 -7.28
N PHE A 369 -6.48 22.40 -7.52
CA PHE A 369 -7.68 22.10 -6.77
C PHE A 369 -7.41 21.91 -5.27
N CYS A 370 -6.38 21.15 -4.89
CA CYS A 370 -5.99 20.94 -3.49
C CYS A 370 -5.54 22.26 -2.82
N GLU A 371 -4.78 23.13 -3.53
CA GLU A 371 -4.39 24.43 -3.00
C GLU A 371 -5.62 25.35 -2.79
N ARG A 372 -6.63 25.25 -3.64
CA ARG A 372 -7.89 25.97 -3.47
C ARG A 372 -8.68 25.43 -2.29
N ALA A 373 -8.73 24.10 -2.12
CA ALA A 373 -9.39 23.44 -1.00
C ALA A 373 -8.82 23.87 0.36
N LYS A 374 -7.51 24.16 0.44
CA LYS A 374 -6.86 24.66 1.67
C LYS A 374 -7.44 26.00 2.16
N LYS A 375 -8.04 26.83 1.29
CA LYS A 375 -8.72 28.06 1.71
C LYS A 375 -9.93 27.79 2.62
N TYR A 376 -10.48 26.57 2.52
CA TYR A 376 -11.59 26.06 3.31
C TYR A 376 -11.13 25.07 4.39
N GLU A 377 -9.81 25.04 4.69
CA GLU A 377 -9.17 24.13 5.63
C GLU A 377 -9.35 22.63 5.28
N LEU A 378 -9.69 22.33 4.02
CA LEU A 378 -9.77 20.97 3.49
C LEU A 378 -8.41 20.51 2.99
N LEU A 379 -7.81 19.53 3.67
CA LEU A 379 -6.53 18.96 3.31
C LEU A 379 -6.73 17.63 2.57
N LEU A 380 -6.62 17.69 1.24
CA LEU A 380 -6.87 16.60 0.29
C LEU A 380 -5.54 16.21 -0.37
N VAL A 381 -5.43 14.97 -0.87
CA VAL A 381 -4.21 14.50 -1.55
C VAL A 381 -4.43 14.46 -3.05
N PRO A 382 -3.66 15.23 -3.85
CA PRO A 382 -3.76 15.19 -5.30
C PRO A 382 -3.29 13.85 -5.87
N SER A 383 -3.87 13.46 -6.99
CA SER A 383 -3.77 12.09 -7.51
C SER A 383 -2.53 11.78 -8.36
N ASP A 384 -1.74 12.76 -8.72
CA ASP A 384 -0.59 12.57 -9.64
C ASP A 384 0.36 11.46 -9.18
N SER A 385 0.65 11.41 -7.88
CA SER A 385 1.53 10.38 -7.31
C SER A 385 0.92 8.96 -7.35
N PHE A 386 -0.41 8.85 -7.49
CA PHE A 386 -1.11 7.56 -7.63
C PHE A 386 -1.18 7.08 -9.09
N GLY A 387 -0.56 7.81 -10.03
CA GLY A 387 -0.47 7.44 -11.46
C GLY A 387 -1.75 7.67 -12.26
N MET A 388 -2.68 8.48 -11.77
CA MET A 388 -3.91 8.87 -12.44
C MET A 388 -4.22 10.34 -12.20
N ASP A 389 -4.26 11.15 -13.24
CA ASP A 389 -4.45 12.60 -13.14
C ASP A 389 -5.92 13.00 -12.96
N GLY A 390 -6.14 14.19 -12.37
CA GLY A 390 -7.45 14.84 -12.30
C GLY A 390 -8.35 14.36 -11.16
N TYR A 391 -7.80 13.69 -10.16
CA TYR A 391 -8.53 13.21 -8.98
C TYR A 391 -7.87 13.71 -7.70
N VAL A 392 -8.60 13.57 -6.58
CA VAL A 392 -8.07 13.75 -5.23
C VAL A 392 -8.50 12.57 -4.36
N ARG A 393 -7.61 12.17 -3.44
CA ARG A 393 -7.93 11.17 -2.43
C ARG A 393 -8.39 11.85 -1.15
N ILE A 394 -9.50 11.37 -0.60
CA ILE A 394 -10.06 11.75 0.70
C ILE A 394 -10.04 10.52 1.61
N SER A 395 -9.26 10.55 2.70
CA SER A 395 -9.23 9.48 3.70
C SER A 395 -10.33 9.72 4.73
N TYR A 396 -11.42 8.96 4.69
CA TYR A 396 -12.54 9.14 5.63
C TYR A 396 -12.41 8.33 6.94
N CYS A 397 -11.20 7.83 7.24
CA CYS A 397 -10.88 7.23 8.53
C CYS A 397 -10.60 8.29 9.61
N VAL A 398 -11.55 9.16 9.80
CA VAL A 398 -11.58 10.25 10.79
C VAL A 398 -12.84 10.12 11.65
N THR A 399 -13.05 11.00 12.64
CA THR A 399 -14.27 10.97 13.41
C THR A 399 -15.48 11.37 12.55
N THR A 400 -16.66 10.79 12.82
CA THR A 400 -17.90 11.15 12.12
C THR A 400 -18.24 12.63 12.31
N GLU A 401 -17.87 13.21 13.44
CA GLU A 401 -18.05 14.63 13.71
C GLU A 401 -17.19 15.49 12.77
N GLN A 402 -15.94 15.10 12.51
CA GLN A 402 -15.10 15.79 11.53
C GLN A 402 -15.72 15.73 10.12
N ILE A 403 -16.26 14.58 9.69
CA ILE A 403 -16.99 14.48 8.42
C ILE A 403 -18.12 15.52 8.37
N LYS A 404 -19.04 15.51 9.36
CA LYS A 404 -20.18 16.42 9.38
C LYS A 404 -19.78 17.89 9.33
N ARG A 405 -18.76 18.26 10.09
CA ARG A 405 -18.27 19.65 10.15
C ARG A 405 -17.56 20.08 8.87
N SER A 406 -16.98 19.16 8.11
CA SER A 406 -16.33 19.45 6.83
C SER A 406 -17.30 19.67 5.67
N LEU A 407 -18.54 19.17 5.75
CA LEU A 407 -19.50 19.25 4.64
C LEU A 407 -19.80 20.68 4.16
N PRO A 408 -19.99 21.68 5.05
CA PRO A 408 -20.16 23.07 4.61
C PRO A 408 -18.94 23.61 3.83
N ALA A 409 -17.73 23.21 4.20
CA ALA A 409 -16.50 23.60 3.52
C ALA A 409 -16.43 22.99 2.11
N PHE A 410 -16.77 21.71 1.93
CA PHE A 410 -16.90 21.09 0.61
C PHE A 410 -17.96 21.76 -0.25
N LYS A 411 -19.11 22.13 0.34
CA LYS A 411 -20.16 22.85 -0.37
C LYS A 411 -19.70 24.23 -0.84
N ALA A 412 -18.99 24.98 0.02
CA ALA A 412 -18.43 26.28 -0.33
C ALA A 412 -17.40 26.16 -1.45
N LEU A 413 -16.50 25.17 -1.37
CA LEU A 413 -15.52 24.87 -2.43
C LEU A 413 -16.24 24.55 -3.75
N ALA A 414 -17.27 23.72 -3.76
CA ALA A 414 -18.02 23.40 -4.97
C ALA A 414 -18.72 24.63 -5.57
N ASN A 415 -19.27 25.51 -4.74
CA ASN A 415 -19.91 26.73 -5.17
C ASN A 415 -18.94 27.73 -5.83
N GLU A 416 -17.67 27.81 -5.37
CA GLU A 416 -16.63 28.62 -6.02
C GLU A 416 -16.48 28.26 -7.49
N TYR A 417 -16.57 26.95 -7.84
CA TYR A 417 -16.49 26.47 -9.24
C TYR A 417 -17.79 26.69 -10.04
N LYS A 418 -18.93 26.82 -9.38
CA LYS A 418 -20.20 27.12 -10.03
C LYS A 418 -20.43 28.61 -10.26
N GLY A 419 -19.56 29.45 -9.71
CA GLY A 419 -19.70 30.92 -9.78
C GLY A 419 -20.87 31.46 -8.93
N VAL A 420 -21.24 30.76 -7.84
CA VAL A 420 -22.38 31.07 -6.96
C VAL A 420 -21.88 31.47 -5.58
#